data_7bee0ee1a56d16cf73e3ac870f9ec424
#
_entry.id   7bee0ee1a56d16cf73e3ac870f9ec424
#
_cell.length_a   1.000
_cell.length_b   1.000
_cell.length_c   1.000
_cell.angle_alpha   90.00
_cell.angle_beta   90.00
_cell.angle_gamma   90.00
#
_symmetry.space_group_name_H-M   'P 1'
#
loop_
_entity.id
_entity.type
_entity.pdbx_description
1 polymer ?
#
loop_
_entity_poly.entity_id
_entity_poly.type
_entity_poly.pdbx_seq_one_letter_code
_entity_poly.pdbx_strand_id
1 'polypeptide(L)'
;LEFGVKLAQVEQGQVSQSLEYPAKLVANTDQQAHVASTFTGRVESVNAMLGQQVKKGQILATVFIPELVDQQANLSIAQEALTLAQQDYQREKQLFDQGISARQDYQKAYNTYRQAQIQVQAARSRLSALGANAGSQGHYALKAPLSGVISQKDIVVGEYITSDKQLFVIDQLDQLWLEFIMPSEKSISIQPHQQIHFKSLQTQNRFKAQVQTLSAEADSQTGRLQVRAKVLTPAQELRPNLMVNVLLEAQDSQPVLRVTRNALQQIDGKSVVFVAKNEKNSVHFQPVVVEVGNYSSDGQWIEIKSGFCLLYTSP
;
A
#
# COMPACT_ATOMS: atom_id res chain seq x y z
N LEU A 1 -38.42 -40.93 -8.81
CA LEU A 1 -38.70 -40.77 -7.37
C LEU A 1 -39.73 -39.63 -7.22
N GLU A 2 -40.98 -39.97 -6.96
CA GLU A 2 -42.14 -39.03 -6.93
C GLU A 2 -42.05 -37.97 -5.80
N PHE A 3 -41.11 -38.10 -4.87
CA PHE A 3 -41.03 -37.22 -3.69
C PHE A 3 -39.84 -36.23 -3.71
N GLY A 4 -39.27 -35.94 -4.89
CA GLY A 4 -38.19 -34.93 -5.00
C GLY A 4 -36.84 -35.36 -4.40
N VAL A 5 -36.65 -36.62 -4.04
CA VAL A 5 -35.39 -37.15 -3.52
C VAL A 5 -34.38 -37.25 -4.65
N LYS A 6 -33.25 -36.59 -4.51
CA LYS A 6 -32.12 -36.66 -5.42
C LYS A 6 -31.06 -37.61 -4.84
N LEU A 7 -30.62 -38.56 -5.66
CA LEU A 7 -29.52 -39.45 -5.30
C LEU A 7 -28.22 -38.80 -5.69
N ALA A 8 -27.20 -38.87 -4.82
CA ALA A 8 -25.84 -38.45 -5.08
C ALA A 8 -24.92 -39.64 -4.83
N GLN A 9 -23.86 -39.78 -5.62
CA GLN A 9 -22.87 -40.79 -5.39
C GLN A 9 -21.87 -40.31 -4.33
N VAL A 10 -21.37 -41.25 -3.52
CA VAL A 10 -20.24 -41.00 -2.66
C VAL A 10 -18.98 -40.99 -3.54
N GLU A 11 -18.23 -39.95 -3.51
CA GLU A 11 -17.07 -39.78 -4.36
C GLU A 11 -15.78 -39.76 -3.53
N GLN A 12 -14.70 -40.26 -4.11
CA GLN A 12 -13.38 -39.97 -3.62
C GLN A 12 -12.94 -38.63 -4.22
N GLY A 13 -12.61 -37.70 -3.36
CA GLY A 13 -12.16 -36.39 -3.79
C GLY A 13 -11.46 -35.63 -2.66
N GLN A 14 -10.83 -34.56 -3.02
CA GLN A 14 -10.17 -33.71 -2.03
C GLN A 14 -11.21 -32.85 -1.31
N VAL A 15 -11.11 -32.80 0.01
CA VAL A 15 -11.81 -31.84 0.85
C VAL A 15 -10.77 -30.95 1.46
N SER A 16 -10.48 -29.83 0.76
CA SER A 16 -9.49 -28.87 1.21
C SER A 16 -10.03 -28.11 2.42
N GLN A 17 -9.39 -28.27 3.55
CA GLN A 17 -9.66 -27.48 4.73
C GLN A 17 -9.16 -26.06 4.52
N SER A 18 -10.04 -25.08 4.64
CA SER A 18 -9.63 -23.68 4.67
C SER A 18 -9.24 -23.30 6.09
N LEU A 19 -7.96 -23.02 6.27
CA LEU A 19 -7.42 -22.52 7.53
C LEU A 19 -7.43 -21.00 7.52
N GLU A 20 -7.93 -20.41 8.60
CA GLU A 20 -8.00 -18.96 8.76
C GLU A 20 -6.83 -18.46 9.59
N TYR A 21 -6.08 -17.52 9.05
CA TYR A 21 -4.98 -16.86 9.75
C TYR A 21 -5.28 -15.38 9.94
N PRO A 22 -5.08 -14.84 11.15
CA PRO A 22 -5.22 -13.42 11.38
C PRO A 22 -4.16 -12.67 10.58
N ALA A 23 -4.60 -11.60 9.93
CA ALA A 23 -3.78 -10.77 9.07
C ALA A 23 -4.13 -9.30 9.28
N LYS A 24 -3.22 -8.42 8.91
CA LYS A 24 -3.38 -6.98 8.99
C LYS A 24 -3.17 -6.36 7.61
N LEU A 25 -4.06 -5.44 7.25
CA LEU A 25 -3.82 -4.57 6.11
C LEU A 25 -2.88 -3.45 6.53
N VAL A 26 -1.84 -3.21 5.75
CA VAL A 26 -0.90 -2.10 5.95
C VAL A 26 -0.82 -1.26 4.69
N ALA A 27 -0.53 0.04 4.85
CA ALA A 27 -0.23 0.88 3.70
C ALA A 27 1.06 0.39 3.03
N ASN A 28 1.12 0.55 1.72
CA ASN A 28 2.36 0.30 1.01
C ASN A 28 3.39 1.38 1.39
N THR A 29 4.40 1.00 2.18
CA THR A 29 5.45 1.93 2.63
C THR A 29 6.25 2.51 1.46
N ASP A 30 6.34 1.79 0.33
CA ASP A 30 6.98 2.29 -0.88
C ASP A 30 6.16 3.39 -1.58
N GLN A 31 4.89 3.53 -1.20
CA GLN A 31 3.94 4.51 -1.70
C GLN A 31 3.37 5.40 -0.58
N GLN A 32 4.10 5.51 0.50
CA GLN A 32 3.86 6.44 1.58
C GLN A 32 4.81 7.63 1.42
N ALA A 33 4.32 8.83 1.64
CA ALA A 33 5.15 10.02 1.65
C ALA A 33 5.11 10.71 3.02
N HIS A 34 6.28 10.91 3.58
CA HIS A 34 6.49 11.77 4.74
C HIS A 34 6.78 13.19 4.26
N VAL A 35 5.92 14.12 4.57
CA VAL A 35 6.11 15.54 4.28
C VAL A 35 6.68 16.19 5.51
N ALA A 36 7.98 16.48 5.46
CA ALA A 36 8.71 17.17 6.52
C ALA A 36 9.05 18.60 6.07
N SER A 37 9.27 19.49 7.03
CA SER A 37 9.85 20.80 6.73
C SER A 37 11.35 20.67 6.54
N THR A 38 11.85 21.20 5.45
CA THR A 38 13.31 21.34 5.21
C THR A 38 13.88 22.57 5.92
N PHE A 39 13.00 23.49 6.35
CA PHE A 39 13.39 24.78 6.89
C PHE A 39 12.67 25.08 8.20
N THR A 40 13.29 25.93 8.97
CA THR A 40 12.71 26.52 10.16
C THR A 40 11.84 27.73 9.79
N GLY A 41 10.61 27.79 10.27
CA GLY A 41 9.69 28.87 9.94
C GLY A 41 8.39 28.82 10.72
N ARG A 42 7.53 29.79 10.50
CA ARG A 42 6.21 29.88 11.13
C ARG A 42 5.11 29.47 10.18
N VAL A 43 4.24 28.59 10.62
CA VAL A 43 3.07 28.16 9.86
C VAL A 43 2.04 29.28 9.76
N GLU A 44 1.68 29.67 8.55
CA GLU A 44 0.69 30.72 8.30
C GLU A 44 -0.69 30.16 8.01
N SER A 45 -0.75 29.09 7.22
CA SER A 45 -2.01 28.42 6.90
C SER A 45 -1.83 26.92 6.77
N VAL A 46 -2.87 26.18 7.11
CA VAL A 46 -2.96 24.73 6.92
C VAL A 46 -4.22 24.45 6.13
N ASN A 47 -4.06 24.01 4.88
CA ASN A 47 -5.14 23.84 3.90
C ASN A 47 -5.58 22.38 3.76
N ALA A 48 -5.00 21.49 4.56
CA ALA A 48 -5.24 20.06 4.49
C ALA A 48 -5.72 19.51 5.84
N MET A 49 -6.66 18.56 5.79
CA MET A 49 -7.26 17.93 6.96
C MET A 49 -6.89 16.45 7.04
N LEU A 50 -6.87 15.92 8.26
CA LEU A 50 -6.71 14.48 8.48
C LEU A 50 -7.83 13.70 7.77
N GLY A 51 -7.48 12.63 7.05
CA GLY A 51 -8.41 11.84 6.25
C GLY A 51 -8.79 12.44 4.90
N GLN A 52 -8.31 13.63 4.57
CA GLN A 52 -8.57 14.26 3.27
C GLN A 52 -7.78 13.60 2.15
N GLN A 53 -8.44 13.38 1.02
CA GLN A 53 -7.78 12.97 -0.21
C GLN A 53 -7.10 14.17 -0.88
N VAL A 54 -5.83 14.03 -1.22
CA VAL A 54 -5.01 15.06 -1.87
C VAL A 54 -4.42 14.56 -3.17
N LYS A 55 -4.16 15.50 -4.09
CA LYS A 55 -3.48 15.20 -5.37
C LYS A 55 -2.02 15.63 -5.28
N LYS A 56 -1.16 14.93 -6.03
CA LYS A 56 0.25 15.32 -6.20
C LYS A 56 0.36 16.80 -6.60
N GLY A 57 1.18 17.57 -5.88
CA GLY A 57 1.36 19.00 -6.10
C GLY A 57 0.35 19.91 -5.38
N GLN A 58 -0.68 19.36 -4.74
CA GLN A 58 -1.64 20.13 -3.96
C GLN A 58 -0.96 20.78 -2.75
N ILE A 59 -1.27 22.06 -2.49
CA ILE A 59 -0.73 22.79 -1.33
C ILE A 59 -1.40 22.31 -0.05
N LEU A 60 -0.59 21.83 0.90
CA LEU A 60 -1.03 21.32 2.19
C LEU A 60 -0.98 22.39 3.28
N ALA A 61 0.06 23.22 3.25
CA ALA A 61 0.28 24.30 4.19
C ALA A 61 1.16 25.38 3.56
N THR A 62 1.11 26.59 4.10
CA THR A 62 2.03 27.68 3.79
C THR A 62 2.82 28.03 5.04
N VAL A 63 4.12 28.14 4.89
CA VAL A 63 5.08 28.45 5.96
C VAL A 63 5.84 29.71 5.59
N PHE A 64 5.96 30.65 6.49
CA PHE A 64 6.85 31.81 6.36
C PHE A 64 8.24 31.43 6.85
N ILE A 65 9.23 31.57 5.98
CA ILE A 65 10.62 31.22 6.23
C ILE A 65 11.49 32.47 6.08
N PRO A 66 12.01 33.04 7.20
CA PRO A 66 12.83 34.25 7.16
C PRO A 66 14.06 34.12 6.26
N GLU A 67 14.71 32.97 6.26
CA GLU A 67 15.89 32.72 5.43
C GLU A 67 15.62 32.92 3.93
N LEU A 68 14.41 32.62 3.45
CA LEU A 68 14.04 32.88 2.05
C LEU A 68 13.99 34.37 1.72
N VAL A 69 13.62 35.22 2.68
CA VAL A 69 13.62 36.69 2.51
C VAL A 69 15.05 37.16 2.32
N ASP A 70 15.97 36.68 3.17
CA ASP A 70 17.38 37.04 3.09
C ASP A 70 18.02 36.58 1.76
N GLN A 71 17.72 35.38 1.30
CA GLN A 71 18.23 34.88 0.03
C GLN A 71 17.64 35.63 -1.18
N GLN A 72 16.39 36.08 -1.09
CA GLN A 72 15.79 36.93 -2.13
C GLN A 72 16.44 38.33 -2.16
N ALA A 73 16.68 38.92 -1.01
CA ALA A 73 17.39 40.20 -0.91
C ALA A 73 18.80 40.08 -1.52
N ASN A 74 19.56 39.02 -1.21
CA ASN A 74 20.84 38.75 -1.78
C ASN A 74 20.79 38.59 -3.33
N LEU A 75 19.79 37.93 -3.85
CA LEU A 75 19.58 37.82 -5.30
C LEU A 75 19.33 39.19 -5.92
N SER A 76 18.48 40.01 -5.32
CA SER A 76 18.17 41.35 -5.79
C SER A 76 19.42 42.25 -5.83
N ILE A 77 20.22 42.24 -4.75
CA ILE A 77 21.47 42.97 -4.70
C ILE A 77 22.45 42.51 -5.81
N ALA A 78 22.56 41.20 -6.00
CA ALA A 78 23.44 40.67 -7.07
C ALA A 78 22.92 41.07 -8.47
N GLN A 79 21.62 41.14 -8.68
CA GLN A 79 21.01 41.56 -9.94
C GLN A 79 21.27 43.03 -10.24
N GLU A 80 21.14 43.90 -9.24
CA GLU A 80 21.51 45.34 -9.39
C GLU A 80 23.00 45.53 -9.68
N ALA A 81 23.88 44.81 -9.00
CA ALA A 81 25.31 44.83 -9.26
C ALA A 81 25.62 44.35 -10.70
N LEU A 82 24.92 43.34 -11.19
CA LEU A 82 25.05 42.86 -12.58
C LEU A 82 24.62 43.93 -13.59
N THR A 83 23.50 44.60 -13.32
CA THR A 83 22.98 45.65 -14.19
C THR A 83 23.98 46.80 -14.31
N LEU A 84 24.57 47.26 -13.20
CA LEU A 84 25.59 48.29 -13.18
C LEU A 84 26.84 47.85 -13.93
N ALA A 85 27.35 46.65 -13.63
CA ALA A 85 28.58 46.12 -14.27
C ALA A 85 28.37 45.93 -15.78
N GLN A 86 27.13 45.58 -16.22
CA GLN A 86 26.80 45.48 -17.65
C GLN A 86 26.82 46.84 -18.34
N GLN A 87 26.29 47.88 -17.73
CA GLN A 87 26.29 49.24 -18.28
C GLN A 87 27.73 49.74 -18.39
N ASP A 88 28.57 49.56 -17.37
CA ASP A 88 29.95 49.95 -17.40
C ASP A 88 30.75 49.20 -18.49
N TYR A 89 30.54 47.89 -18.59
CA TYR A 89 31.18 47.10 -19.65
C TYR A 89 30.74 47.58 -21.05
N GLN A 90 29.46 47.89 -21.27
CA GLN A 90 28.97 48.38 -22.55
C GLN A 90 29.58 49.75 -22.90
N ARG A 91 29.66 50.64 -21.92
CA ARG A 91 30.28 51.95 -22.08
C ARG A 91 31.78 51.83 -22.46
N GLU A 92 32.53 51.05 -21.67
CA GLU A 92 33.97 50.88 -21.92
C GLU A 92 34.24 50.17 -23.27
N LYS A 93 33.39 49.25 -23.66
CA LYS A 93 33.45 48.59 -24.95
C LYS A 93 33.26 49.60 -26.10
N GLN A 94 32.31 50.52 -26.02
CA GLN A 94 32.08 51.58 -27.04
C GLN A 94 33.29 52.52 -27.11
N LEU A 95 33.83 52.92 -25.97
CA LEU A 95 35.02 53.81 -25.93
C LEU A 95 36.25 53.12 -26.51
N PHE A 96 36.43 51.82 -26.21
CA PHE A 96 37.54 51.05 -26.79
C PHE A 96 37.40 50.87 -28.31
N ASP A 97 36.19 50.57 -28.81
CA ASP A 97 35.91 50.42 -30.23
C ASP A 97 36.15 51.73 -30.99
N GLN A 98 36.02 52.88 -30.31
CA GLN A 98 36.36 54.25 -30.85
C GLN A 98 37.82 54.63 -30.68
N GLY A 99 38.66 53.76 -30.04
CA GLY A 99 40.08 54.06 -29.80
C GLY A 99 40.33 55.06 -28.68
N ILE A 100 39.31 55.37 -27.83
CA ILE A 100 39.39 56.36 -26.74
C ILE A 100 39.86 55.72 -25.45
N SER A 101 39.39 54.49 -25.15
CA SER A 101 39.71 53.78 -23.88
C SER A 101 40.85 52.78 -24.08
N ALA A 102 41.68 52.60 -23.02
CA ALA A 102 42.74 51.61 -23.03
C ALA A 102 42.17 50.18 -22.98
N ARG A 103 42.87 49.24 -23.61
CA ARG A 103 42.52 47.82 -23.57
C ARG A 103 42.38 47.27 -22.16
N GLN A 104 43.17 47.78 -21.23
CA GLN A 104 43.14 47.38 -19.83
C GLN A 104 41.81 47.73 -19.15
N ASP A 105 41.26 48.93 -19.43
CA ASP A 105 40.00 49.37 -18.81
C ASP A 105 38.81 48.54 -19.35
N TYR A 106 38.78 48.28 -20.67
CA TYR A 106 37.84 47.37 -21.26
C TYR A 106 37.89 45.96 -20.63
N GLN A 107 39.11 45.40 -20.47
CA GLN A 107 39.26 44.07 -19.85
C GLN A 107 38.85 44.06 -18.40
N LYS A 108 39.10 45.09 -17.64
CA LYS A 108 38.65 45.25 -16.25
C LYS A 108 37.15 45.30 -16.14
N ALA A 109 36.48 46.11 -16.98
CA ALA A 109 35.02 46.19 -17.01
C ALA A 109 34.38 44.85 -17.40
N TYR A 110 34.94 44.16 -18.42
CA TYR A 110 34.53 42.83 -18.79
C TYR A 110 34.62 41.81 -17.66
N ASN A 111 35.74 41.79 -16.94
CA ASN A 111 35.93 40.86 -15.81
C ASN A 111 34.95 41.16 -14.68
N THR A 112 34.68 42.42 -14.36
CA THR A 112 33.69 42.83 -13.37
C THR A 112 32.29 42.36 -13.75
N TYR A 113 31.89 42.54 -15.02
CA TYR A 113 30.63 42.05 -15.54
C TYR A 113 30.52 40.52 -15.43
N ARG A 114 31.58 39.78 -15.80
CA ARG A 114 31.60 38.32 -15.69
C ARG A 114 31.49 37.86 -14.24
N GLN A 115 32.17 38.55 -13.31
CA GLN A 115 32.09 38.26 -11.88
C GLN A 115 30.66 38.49 -11.36
N ALA A 116 30.00 39.56 -11.73
CA ALA A 116 28.60 39.84 -11.35
C ALA A 116 27.64 38.80 -11.91
N GLN A 117 27.84 38.31 -13.16
CA GLN A 117 27.05 37.20 -13.70
C GLN A 117 27.15 35.94 -12.85
N ILE A 118 28.35 35.58 -12.43
CA ILE A 118 28.58 34.39 -11.58
C ILE A 118 27.90 34.57 -10.22
N GLN A 119 27.92 35.77 -9.64
CA GLN A 119 27.23 36.04 -8.36
C GLN A 119 25.73 35.89 -8.45
N VAL A 120 25.09 36.41 -9.53
CA VAL A 120 23.67 36.23 -9.77
C VAL A 120 23.33 34.74 -9.93
N GLN A 121 24.15 34.02 -10.71
CA GLN A 121 23.94 32.59 -10.90
C GLN A 121 24.07 31.82 -9.57
N ALA A 122 25.04 32.12 -8.75
CA ALA A 122 25.20 31.52 -7.44
C ALA A 122 24.00 31.82 -6.50
N ALA A 123 23.55 33.08 -6.47
CA ALA A 123 22.37 33.45 -5.66
C ALA A 123 21.10 32.76 -6.14
N ARG A 124 20.87 32.64 -7.45
CA ARG A 124 19.74 31.87 -8.03
C ARG A 124 19.82 30.38 -7.68
N SER A 125 21.00 29.79 -7.78
CA SER A 125 21.20 28.36 -7.43
C SER A 125 20.90 28.10 -5.96
N ARG A 126 21.31 28.98 -5.04
CA ARG A 126 20.98 28.87 -3.62
C ARG A 126 19.47 28.93 -3.39
N LEU A 127 18.80 29.91 -3.98
CA LEU A 127 17.35 30.05 -3.85
C LEU A 127 16.58 28.84 -4.44
N SER A 128 17.03 28.33 -5.59
CA SER A 128 16.48 27.13 -6.21
C SER A 128 16.69 25.88 -5.38
N ALA A 129 17.85 25.72 -4.73
CA ALA A 129 18.14 24.60 -3.82
C ALA A 129 17.19 24.59 -2.62
N LEU A 130 16.67 25.75 -2.22
CA LEU A 130 15.65 25.89 -1.19
C LEU A 130 14.21 25.59 -1.71
N GLY A 131 14.08 25.20 -2.99
CA GLY A 131 12.75 24.92 -3.59
C GLY A 131 11.83 26.13 -3.73
N ALA A 132 12.37 27.34 -3.58
CA ALA A 132 11.62 28.59 -3.64
C ALA A 132 11.82 29.30 -5.00
N ASN A 133 10.80 30.02 -5.42
CA ASN A 133 10.85 30.89 -6.59
C ASN A 133 11.15 32.33 -6.17
N ALA A 134 11.73 33.12 -7.06
CA ALA A 134 12.14 34.51 -6.81
C ALA A 134 10.99 35.45 -6.39
N GLY A 135 9.74 35.05 -6.47
CA GLY A 135 8.58 35.86 -6.09
C GLY A 135 7.87 35.43 -4.79
N SER A 136 8.42 34.51 -4.02
CA SER A 136 7.73 33.89 -2.87
C SER A 136 7.67 34.78 -1.62
N GLN A 137 8.42 35.87 -1.55
CA GLN A 137 8.45 36.82 -0.41
C GLN A 137 8.52 36.16 0.98
N GLY A 138 9.31 35.10 1.10
CA GLY A 138 9.43 34.32 2.33
C GLY A 138 8.34 33.24 2.53
N HIS A 139 7.31 33.20 1.68
CA HIS A 139 6.27 32.19 1.77
C HIS A 139 6.67 30.90 1.03
N TYR A 140 6.65 29.79 1.74
CA TYR A 140 6.94 28.47 1.20
C TYR A 140 5.69 27.60 1.23
N ALA A 141 5.27 27.10 0.07
CA ALA A 141 4.14 26.22 -0.06
C ALA A 141 4.58 24.75 0.06
N LEU A 142 4.22 24.11 1.16
CA LEU A 142 4.35 22.66 1.34
C LEU A 142 3.35 21.97 0.42
N LYS A 143 3.86 21.13 -0.50
CA LYS A 143 3.03 20.43 -1.49
C LYS A 143 3.07 18.93 -1.25
N ALA A 144 1.96 18.25 -1.60
CA ALA A 144 1.88 16.81 -1.59
C ALA A 144 2.81 16.21 -2.66
N PRO A 145 3.77 15.33 -2.30
CA PRO A 145 4.68 14.71 -3.26
C PRO A 145 4.01 13.60 -4.09
N LEU A 146 2.91 13.03 -3.57
CA LEU A 146 2.10 12.02 -4.25
C LEU A 146 0.61 12.27 -4.00
N SER A 147 -0.25 11.61 -4.78
CA SER A 147 -1.70 11.60 -4.56
C SER A 147 -2.04 10.50 -3.56
N GLY A 148 -2.90 10.80 -2.57
CA GLY A 148 -3.26 9.85 -1.53
C GLY A 148 -4.16 10.46 -0.48
N VAL A 149 -4.25 9.83 0.69
CA VAL A 149 -5.03 10.29 1.84
C VAL A 149 -4.08 10.67 2.98
N ILE A 150 -4.33 11.80 3.61
CA ILE A 150 -3.56 12.25 4.77
C ILE A 150 -3.89 11.35 5.96
N SER A 151 -2.94 10.50 6.35
CA SER A 151 -3.06 9.57 7.48
C SER A 151 -2.57 10.15 8.81
N GLN A 152 -1.65 11.13 8.74
CA GLN A 152 -1.17 11.86 9.91
C GLN A 152 -1.01 13.33 9.57
N LYS A 153 -1.32 14.17 10.56
CA LYS A 153 -1.17 15.63 10.50
C LYS A 153 -0.65 16.12 11.85
N ASP A 154 0.57 16.63 11.86
CA ASP A 154 1.23 17.19 13.03
C ASP A 154 1.72 18.62 12.75
N ILE A 155 0.76 19.50 12.45
CA ILE A 155 1.00 20.92 12.14
C ILE A 155 -0.21 21.75 12.51
N VAL A 156 0.04 22.90 13.14
CA VAL A 156 -0.98 23.86 13.58
C VAL A 156 -0.63 25.27 13.08
N VAL A 157 -1.64 26.06 12.74
CA VAL A 157 -1.46 27.47 12.34
C VAL A 157 -0.85 28.26 13.49
N GLY A 158 0.16 29.08 13.19
CA GLY A 158 0.89 29.90 14.16
C GLY A 158 2.07 29.17 14.83
N GLU A 159 2.18 27.87 14.67
CA GLU A 159 3.28 27.07 15.20
C GLU A 159 4.60 27.45 14.53
N TYR A 160 5.69 27.41 15.31
CA TYR A 160 7.05 27.54 14.81
C TYR A 160 7.62 26.15 14.59
N ILE A 161 7.86 25.78 13.35
CA ILE A 161 8.39 24.47 12.96
C ILE A 161 9.90 24.53 12.76
N THR A 162 10.59 23.46 13.14
CA THR A 162 12.01 23.26 12.90
C THR A 162 12.24 22.39 11.66
N SER A 163 13.46 22.41 11.12
CA SER A 163 13.87 21.46 10.09
C SER A 163 13.70 20.03 10.59
N ASP A 164 13.38 19.12 9.67
CA ASP A 164 13.19 17.68 9.89
C ASP A 164 11.92 17.28 10.69
N LYS A 165 11.11 18.24 11.16
CA LYS A 165 9.81 17.90 11.75
C LYS A 165 8.90 17.30 10.67
N GLN A 166 8.40 16.08 10.90
CA GLN A 166 7.38 15.46 10.07
C GLN A 166 6.04 16.16 10.30
N LEU A 167 5.46 16.70 9.24
CA LEU A 167 4.24 17.52 9.31
C LEU A 167 3.01 16.78 8.82
N PHE A 168 3.17 15.97 7.77
CA PHE A 168 2.11 15.14 7.23
C PHE A 168 2.66 13.77 6.81
N VAL A 169 1.78 12.77 6.86
CA VAL A 169 1.97 11.47 6.21
C VAL A 169 0.83 11.30 5.21
N ILE A 170 1.18 10.95 3.99
CA ILE A 170 0.21 10.71 2.92
C ILE A 170 0.36 9.26 2.48
N ASP A 171 -0.74 8.50 2.61
CA ASP A 171 -0.81 7.10 2.20
C ASP A 171 -1.56 6.97 0.88
N GLN A 172 -0.98 6.26 -0.05
CA GLN A 172 -1.66 5.88 -1.28
C GLN A 172 -2.47 4.60 -1.01
N LEU A 173 -3.80 4.72 -0.94
CA LEU A 173 -4.70 3.64 -0.52
C LEU A 173 -5.07 2.66 -1.65
N ASP A 174 -4.71 2.93 -2.89
CA ASP A 174 -4.95 2.08 -4.05
C ASP A 174 -4.08 0.80 -4.06
N GLN A 175 -3.04 0.77 -3.24
CA GLN A 175 -2.17 -0.40 -3.06
C GLN A 175 -1.95 -0.70 -1.59
N LEU A 176 -2.81 -1.54 -1.03
CA LEU A 176 -2.62 -2.08 0.30
C LEU A 176 -1.81 -3.36 0.26
N TRP A 177 -1.03 -3.57 1.31
CA TRP A 177 -0.39 -4.84 1.61
C TRP A 177 -1.18 -5.60 2.67
N LEU A 178 -1.20 -6.90 2.52
CA LEU A 178 -1.72 -7.83 3.50
C LEU A 178 -0.55 -8.52 4.18
N GLU A 179 -0.38 -8.31 5.46
CA GLU A 179 0.68 -8.93 6.26
C GLU A 179 0.08 -9.93 7.24
N PHE A 180 0.62 -11.13 7.25
CA PHE A 180 0.23 -12.16 8.19
C PHE A 180 1.41 -13.05 8.55
N ILE A 181 1.27 -13.73 9.69
CA ILE A 181 2.26 -14.62 10.23
C ILE A 181 1.69 -16.03 10.18
N MET A 182 2.44 -16.95 9.61
CA MET A 182 2.07 -18.37 9.54
C MET A 182 3.11 -19.25 10.23
N PRO A 183 2.68 -20.36 10.85
CA PRO A 183 3.61 -21.37 11.32
C PRO A 183 4.34 -22.01 10.15
N SER A 184 5.58 -22.45 10.35
CA SER A 184 6.38 -23.13 9.34
C SER A 184 5.99 -24.62 9.17
N GLU A 185 4.76 -24.99 9.52
CA GLU A 185 4.27 -26.35 9.34
C GLU A 185 4.22 -26.75 7.85
N LYS A 186 4.65 -27.98 7.58
CA LYS A 186 4.78 -28.50 6.18
C LYS A 186 3.46 -28.62 5.42
N SER A 187 2.34 -28.54 6.09
CA SER A 187 1.01 -28.73 5.50
C SER A 187 0.50 -27.55 4.65
N ILE A 188 1.16 -26.38 4.75
CA ILE A 188 0.77 -25.20 3.98
C ILE A 188 2.00 -24.69 3.25
N SER A 189 2.03 -24.91 1.94
CA SER A 189 3.06 -24.36 1.07
C SER A 189 2.52 -23.11 0.39
N ILE A 190 3.06 -21.93 0.74
CA ILE A 190 2.80 -20.69 0.02
C ILE A 190 3.96 -20.40 -0.90
N GLN A 191 3.65 -20.11 -2.15
CA GLN A 191 4.65 -19.75 -3.17
C GLN A 191 4.58 -18.27 -3.51
N PRO A 192 5.69 -17.62 -3.86
CA PRO A 192 5.67 -16.29 -4.45
C PRO A 192 4.74 -16.25 -5.66
N HIS A 193 4.02 -15.14 -5.82
CA HIS A 193 3.00 -14.90 -6.86
C HIS A 193 1.73 -15.73 -6.77
N GLN A 194 1.58 -16.59 -5.75
CA GLN A 194 0.34 -17.32 -5.50
C GLN A 194 -0.80 -16.34 -5.15
N GLN A 195 -1.98 -16.56 -5.71
CA GLN A 195 -3.19 -15.85 -5.30
C GLN A 195 -3.76 -16.49 -4.04
N ILE A 196 -4.11 -15.66 -3.08
CA ILE A 196 -4.75 -16.03 -1.82
C ILE A 196 -6.01 -15.21 -1.62
N HIS A 197 -6.91 -15.72 -0.81
CA HIS A 197 -8.13 -15.02 -0.44
C HIS A 197 -8.06 -14.56 1.00
N PHE A 198 -8.69 -13.42 1.28
CA PHE A 198 -8.88 -12.95 2.64
C PHE A 198 -10.29 -12.39 2.81
N LYS A 199 -10.78 -12.36 4.02
CA LYS A 199 -12.11 -11.82 4.35
C LYS A 199 -12.01 -10.71 5.38
N SER A 200 -12.82 -9.68 5.19
CA SER A 200 -13.02 -8.64 6.19
C SER A 200 -13.78 -9.21 7.39
N LEU A 201 -13.30 -8.92 8.61
CA LEU A 201 -13.99 -9.34 9.84
C LEU A 201 -15.32 -8.60 10.05
N GLN A 202 -15.44 -7.39 9.47
CA GLN A 202 -16.62 -6.54 9.65
C GLN A 202 -17.73 -6.88 8.66
N THR A 203 -17.39 -6.99 7.38
CA THR A 203 -18.37 -7.16 6.29
C THR A 203 -18.49 -8.60 5.81
N GLN A 204 -17.55 -9.50 6.21
CA GLN A 204 -17.41 -10.87 5.72
C GLN A 204 -17.18 -10.97 4.20
N ASN A 205 -16.97 -9.84 3.52
CA ASN A 205 -16.66 -9.81 2.11
C ASN A 205 -15.29 -10.45 1.85
N ARG A 206 -15.19 -11.19 0.74
CA ARG A 206 -13.96 -11.87 0.32
C ARG A 206 -13.23 -11.04 -0.72
N PHE A 207 -11.91 -10.93 -0.55
CA PHE A 207 -11.00 -10.20 -1.42
C PHE A 207 -9.85 -11.09 -1.86
N LYS A 208 -9.15 -10.67 -2.90
CA LYS A 208 -7.99 -11.36 -3.44
C LYS A 208 -6.72 -10.60 -3.14
N ALA A 209 -5.67 -11.32 -2.80
CA ALA A 209 -4.33 -10.80 -2.69
C ALA A 209 -3.35 -11.74 -3.40
N GLN A 210 -2.20 -11.21 -3.80
CA GLN A 210 -1.12 -11.97 -4.41
C GLN A 210 0.11 -11.92 -3.53
N VAL A 211 0.64 -13.06 -3.16
CA VAL A 211 1.86 -13.18 -2.38
C VAL A 211 3.02 -12.57 -3.17
N GLN A 212 3.72 -11.62 -2.56
CA GLN A 212 4.90 -11.00 -3.17
C GLN A 212 6.18 -11.51 -2.55
N THR A 213 6.24 -11.49 -1.23
CA THR A 213 7.44 -11.90 -0.49
C THR A 213 7.06 -12.78 0.69
N LEU A 214 7.90 -13.77 0.91
CA LEU A 214 7.98 -14.51 2.15
C LEU A 214 9.26 -14.04 2.86
N SER A 215 9.22 -13.88 4.18
CA SER A 215 10.43 -13.58 4.92
C SER A 215 11.49 -14.64 4.62
N ALA A 216 12.72 -14.19 4.34
CA ALA A 216 13.85 -15.10 4.11
C ALA A 216 14.27 -15.83 5.38
N GLU A 217 13.94 -15.26 6.53
CA GLU A 217 14.25 -15.81 7.85
C GLU A 217 12.95 -16.00 8.63
N ALA A 218 12.81 -17.16 9.26
CA ALA A 218 11.78 -17.36 10.26
C ALA A 218 12.16 -16.57 11.53
N ASP A 219 11.15 -16.05 12.21
CA ASP A 219 11.36 -15.43 13.51
C ASP A 219 12.09 -16.41 14.46
N SER A 220 13.24 -15.99 14.97
CA SER A 220 14.14 -16.87 15.75
C SER A 220 13.55 -17.39 17.05
N GLN A 221 12.52 -16.74 17.58
CA GLN A 221 11.86 -17.13 18.83
C GLN A 221 10.63 -18.00 18.61
N THR A 222 9.90 -17.76 17.52
CA THR A 222 8.61 -18.41 17.26
C THR A 222 8.65 -19.41 16.10
N GLY A 223 9.69 -19.42 15.28
CA GLY A 223 9.79 -20.24 14.07
C GLY A 223 8.77 -19.87 12.98
N ARG A 224 8.11 -18.71 13.09
CA ARG A 224 7.03 -18.29 12.20
C ARG A 224 7.55 -17.50 11.00
N LEU A 225 6.90 -17.67 9.87
CA LEU A 225 7.20 -16.94 8.65
C LEU A 225 6.26 -15.75 8.49
N GLN A 226 6.82 -14.59 8.22
CA GLN A 226 6.04 -13.40 7.83
C GLN A 226 5.81 -13.43 6.32
N VAL A 227 4.55 -13.32 5.94
CA VAL A 227 4.13 -13.28 4.54
C VAL A 227 3.56 -11.92 4.25
N ARG A 228 3.98 -11.35 3.11
CA ARG A 228 3.44 -10.10 2.59
C ARG A 228 2.81 -10.34 1.23
N ALA A 229 1.55 -9.96 1.07
CA ALA A 229 0.81 -10.11 -0.16
C ALA A 229 0.21 -8.75 -0.59
N LYS A 230 0.19 -8.49 -1.89
CA LYS A 230 -0.40 -7.29 -2.48
C LYS A 230 -1.90 -7.51 -2.65
N VAL A 231 -2.72 -6.61 -2.15
CA VAL A 231 -4.17 -6.61 -2.39
C VAL A 231 -4.44 -6.30 -3.86
N LEU A 232 -5.19 -7.17 -4.55
CA LEU A 232 -5.46 -7.04 -5.98
C LEU A 232 -6.71 -6.22 -6.28
N THR A 233 -7.67 -6.22 -5.36
CA THR A 233 -8.96 -5.55 -5.55
C THR A 233 -9.07 -4.40 -4.55
N PRO A 234 -8.84 -3.15 -4.99
CA PRO A 234 -9.06 -1.99 -4.12
C PRO A 234 -10.56 -1.88 -3.81
N ALA A 235 -10.90 -1.73 -2.55
CA ALA A 235 -12.27 -1.51 -2.10
C ALA A 235 -12.29 -0.38 -1.07
N GLN A 236 -13.34 0.43 -1.08
CA GLN A 236 -13.45 1.58 -0.16
C GLN A 236 -13.51 1.18 1.31
N GLU A 237 -13.91 -0.07 1.60
CA GLU A 237 -13.96 -0.61 2.95
C GLU A 237 -12.58 -1.07 3.47
N LEU A 238 -11.60 -1.29 2.59
CA LEU A 238 -10.26 -1.69 2.97
C LEU A 238 -9.43 -0.47 3.34
N ARG A 239 -8.93 -0.45 4.57
CA ARG A 239 -8.11 0.65 5.10
C ARG A 239 -6.86 0.10 5.78
N PRO A 240 -5.78 0.87 5.83
CA PRO A 240 -4.62 0.52 6.64
C PRO A 240 -5.01 0.24 8.10
N ASN A 241 -4.31 -0.69 8.72
CA ASN A 241 -4.51 -1.16 10.10
C ASN A 241 -5.80 -1.96 10.34
N LEU A 242 -6.57 -2.29 9.32
CA LEU A 242 -7.73 -3.17 9.45
C LEU A 242 -7.26 -4.62 9.65
N MET A 243 -7.85 -5.29 10.64
CA MET A 243 -7.65 -6.73 10.86
C MET A 243 -8.59 -7.52 9.95
N VAL A 244 -8.05 -8.55 9.33
CA VAL A 244 -8.73 -9.43 8.37
C VAL A 244 -8.29 -10.87 8.60
N ASN A 245 -8.98 -11.86 8.01
CA ASN A 245 -8.55 -13.26 8.03
C ASN A 245 -8.13 -13.70 6.63
N VAL A 246 -6.93 -14.25 6.52
CA VAL A 246 -6.46 -14.93 5.31
C VAL A 246 -7.01 -16.35 5.29
N LEU A 247 -7.50 -16.76 4.15
CA LEU A 247 -8.00 -18.10 3.89
C LEU A 247 -6.94 -18.88 3.11
N LEU A 248 -6.32 -19.85 3.74
CA LEU A 248 -5.33 -20.72 3.12
C LEU A 248 -5.88 -22.14 2.99
N GLU A 249 -5.70 -22.74 1.84
CA GLU A 249 -6.09 -24.12 1.61
C GLU A 249 -4.93 -25.04 1.96
N ALA A 250 -5.18 -26.06 2.77
CA ALA A 250 -4.19 -27.09 3.06
C ALA A 250 -3.91 -27.90 1.79
N GLN A 251 -2.62 -28.02 1.40
CA GLN A 251 -2.23 -28.74 0.18
C GLN A 251 -2.27 -30.26 0.31
N ASP A 252 -2.26 -30.79 1.52
CA ASP A 252 -2.20 -32.23 1.82
C ASP A 252 -3.59 -32.87 2.02
N SER A 253 -4.57 -32.51 1.20
CA SER A 253 -5.82 -33.26 1.21
C SER A 253 -5.62 -34.58 0.44
N GLN A 254 -5.31 -35.66 1.16
CA GLN A 254 -5.43 -36.98 0.60
C GLN A 254 -6.89 -37.17 0.10
N PRO A 255 -7.10 -37.91 -1.00
CA PRO A 255 -8.43 -38.19 -1.45
C PRO A 255 -9.21 -38.93 -0.35
N VAL A 256 -10.26 -38.28 0.14
CA VAL A 256 -11.16 -38.81 1.18
C VAL A 256 -12.52 -39.10 0.58
N LEU A 257 -13.28 -39.99 1.23
CA LEU A 257 -14.69 -40.15 0.89
C LEU A 257 -15.45 -38.90 1.26
N ARG A 258 -16.17 -38.33 0.31
CA ARG A 258 -16.96 -37.12 0.51
C ARG A 258 -18.40 -37.29 0.03
N VAL A 259 -19.29 -36.63 0.72
CA VAL A 259 -20.69 -36.52 0.35
C VAL A 259 -21.13 -35.08 0.26
N THR A 260 -22.19 -34.79 -0.50
CA THR A 260 -22.76 -33.45 -0.53
C THR A 260 -23.36 -33.11 0.84
N ARG A 261 -23.22 -31.86 1.28
CA ARG A 261 -23.74 -31.37 2.58
C ARG A 261 -25.23 -31.69 2.75
N ASN A 262 -26.01 -31.64 1.68
CA ASN A 262 -27.45 -31.89 1.71
C ASN A 262 -27.80 -33.37 1.97
N ALA A 263 -26.83 -34.28 1.79
CA ALA A 263 -27.04 -35.71 2.07
C ALA A 263 -26.86 -36.06 3.54
N LEU A 264 -26.25 -35.17 4.34
CA LEU A 264 -26.04 -35.36 5.78
C LEU A 264 -27.27 -34.87 6.55
N GLN A 265 -27.79 -35.73 7.42
CA GLN A 265 -28.88 -35.39 8.34
C GLN A 265 -28.47 -35.70 9.77
N GLN A 266 -29.09 -35.03 10.73
CA GLN A 266 -28.92 -35.33 12.14
C GLN A 266 -30.17 -35.99 12.69
N ILE A 267 -30.02 -37.21 13.23
CA ILE A 267 -31.10 -37.98 13.85
C ILE A 267 -30.61 -38.42 15.23
N ASP A 268 -31.31 -38.10 16.28
CA ASP A 268 -30.98 -38.42 17.68
C ASP A 268 -29.52 -38.02 18.08
N GLY A 269 -29.07 -36.84 17.58
CA GLY A 269 -27.72 -36.31 17.85
C GLY A 269 -26.58 -37.01 17.10
N LYS A 270 -26.92 -37.94 16.18
CA LYS A 270 -25.96 -38.65 15.32
C LYS A 270 -26.03 -38.15 13.88
N SER A 271 -24.87 -38.06 13.23
CA SER A 271 -24.78 -37.77 11.81
C SER A 271 -25.14 -39.00 11.00
N VAL A 272 -26.11 -38.88 10.12
CA VAL A 272 -26.69 -40.03 9.36
C VAL A 272 -26.77 -39.66 7.88
N VAL A 273 -26.42 -40.61 7.02
CA VAL A 273 -26.62 -40.55 5.58
C VAL A 273 -27.54 -41.70 5.15
N PHE A 274 -28.55 -41.44 4.32
CA PHE A 274 -29.42 -42.46 3.81
C PHE A 274 -28.85 -43.09 2.53
N VAL A 275 -28.57 -44.39 2.59
CA VAL A 275 -28.06 -45.16 1.45
C VAL A 275 -29.25 -45.85 0.75
N ALA A 276 -29.35 -45.64 -0.56
CA ALA A 276 -30.37 -46.30 -1.39
C ALA A 276 -29.89 -47.71 -1.73
N LYS A 277 -30.70 -48.73 -1.37
CA LYS A 277 -30.52 -50.13 -1.78
C LYS A 277 -31.64 -50.52 -2.75
N ASN A 278 -31.25 -51.08 -3.90
CA ASN A 278 -32.21 -51.61 -4.87
C ASN A 278 -32.52 -53.06 -4.51
N GLU A 279 -33.75 -53.33 -4.09
CA GLU A 279 -34.25 -54.69 -3.90
C GLU A 279 -35.45 -54.90 -4.82
N LYS A 280 -35.34 -55.87 -5.75
CA LYS A 280 -36.38 -56.46 -6.60
C LYS A 280 -37.59 -55.55 -6.92
N ASN A 281 -37.41 -54.37 -7.49
CA ASN A 281 -38.44 -53.39 -7.89
C ASN A 281 -38.76 -52.28 -6.88
N SER A 282 -38.10 -52.16 -5.76
CA SER A 282 -38.27 -51.06 -4.82
C SER A 282 -36.93 -50.50 -4.35
N VAL A 283 -36.84 -49.19 -4.11
CA VAL A 283 -35.65 -48.53 -3.55
C VAL A 283 -35.92 -48.32 -2.06
N HIS A 284 -35.13 -48.98 -1.23
CA HIS A 284 -35.17 -48.80 0.23
C HIS A 284 -34.05 -47.90 0.68
N PHE A 285 -34.36 -46.96 1.56
CA PHE A 285 -33.38 -46.06 2.15
C PHE A 285 -32.98 -46.57 3.53
N GLN A 286 -31.72 -46.93 3.70
CA GLN A 286 -31.20 -47.38 4.99
C GLN A 286 -30.39 -46.25 5.63
N PRO A 287 -30.72 -45.84 6.86
CA PRO A 287 -29.90 -44.86 7.58
C PRO A 287 -28.57 -45.51 8.02
N VAL A 288 -27.49 -44.85 7.68
CA VAL A 288 -26.13 -45.26 8.09
C VAL A 288 -25.55 -44.14 8.92
N VAL A 289 -25.15 -44.45 10.14
CA VAL A 289 -24.46 -43.52 11.01
C VAL A 289 -23.04 -43.35 10.51
N VAL A 290 -22.65 -42.11 10.31
CA VAL A 290 -21.34 -41.75 9.77
C VAL A 290 -20.60 -40.81 10.73
N GLU A 291 -19.30 -40.95 10.75
CA GLU A 291 -18.43 -39.99 11.41
C GLU A 291 -17.96 -38.96 10.38
N VAL A 292 -18.32 -37.71 10.60
CA VAL A 292 -17.98 -36.61 9.68
C VAL A 292 -16.61 -36.02 10.02
N GLY A 293 -15.88 -35.65 8.98
CA GLY A 293 -14.60 -34.93 9.08
C GLY A 293 -14.76 -33.45 8.72
N ASN A 294 -13.88 -32.97 7.87
CA ASN A 294 -13.80 -31.59 7.46
C ASN A 294 -14.87 -31.22 6.42
N TYR A 295 -15.25 -29.95 6.41
CA TYR A 295 -16.08 -29.36 5.38
C TYR A 295 -15.19 -28.76 4.28
N SER A 296 -15.61 -28.87 3.03
CA SER A 296 -14.91 -28.20 1.93
C SER A 296 -15.00 -26.66 2.07
N SER A 297 -14.04 -25.95 1.51
CA SER A 297 -13.96 -24.48 1.54
C SER A 297 -15.18 -23.80 0.88
N ASP A 298 -15.83 -24.47 -0.07
CA ASP A 298 -17.08 -24.03 -0.73
C ASP A 298 -18.35 -24.40 0.05
N GLY A 299 -18.21 -25.20 1.13
CA GLY A 299 -19.29 -25.67 1.99
C GLY A 299 -20.22 -26.68 1.31
N GLN A 300 -19.89 -27.21 0.12
CA GLN A 300 -20.75 -28.14 -0.62
C GLN A 300 -20.50 -29.59 -0.23
N TRP A 301 -19.28 -29.91 0.19
CA TRP A 301 -18.84 -31.27 0.48
C TRP A 301 -18.45 -31.45 1.93
N ILE A 302 -18.63 -32.68 2.42
CA ILE A 302 -18.26 -33.11 3.78
C ILE A 302 -17.46 -34.39 3.67
N GLU A 303 -16.35 -34.45 4.35
CA GLU A 303 -15.53 -35.64 4.52
C GLU A 303 -16.26 -36.65 5.42
N ILE A 304 -16.22 -37.92 5.02
CA ILE A 304 -16.69 -39.04 5.83
C ILE A 304 -15.48 -39.85 6.28
N LYS A 305 -15.19 -39.84 7.59
CA LYS A 305 -14.06 -40.56 8.17
C LYS A 305 -14.34 -42.04 8.36
N SER A 306 -15.57 -42.39 8.75
CA SER A 306 -15.99 -43.76 8.98
C SER A 306 -17.48 -43.92 8.82
N GLY A 307 -17.96 -45.16 8.67
CA GLY A 307 -19.39 -45.52 8.51
C GLY A 307 -19.78 -45.98 7.11
N PHE A 308 -19.00 -45.66 6.06
CA PHE A 308 -19.18 -46.21 4.72
C PHE A 308 -18.20 -47.35 4.43
N CYS A 309 -18.72 -48.48 3.95
CA CYS A 309 -17.89 -49.50 3.32
C CYS A 309 -17.91 -49.25 1.78
N LEU A 310 -16.74 -49.24 1.14
CA LEU A 310 -16.62 -49.04 -0.31
C LEU A 310 -17.40 -50.08 -1.15
N LEU A 311 -17.87 -51.16 -0.52
CA LEU A 311 -18.72 -52.17 -1.15
C LEU A 311 -20.16 -51.69 -1.49
N TYR A 312 -20.58 -50.54 -1.00
CA TYR A 312 -21.89 -49.95 -1.32
C TYR A 312 -21.85 -48.98 -2.52
N THR A 313 -20.70 -48.78 -3.13
CA THR A 313 -20.51 -47.85 -4.27
C THR A 313 -20.25 -48.56 -5.60
N SER A 314 -20.39 -49.91 -5.64
CA SER A 314 -20.25 -50.65 -6.91
C SER A 314 -21.61 -50.71 -7.63
N PRO A 315 -21.64 -50.51 -8.98
CA PRO A 315 -22.84 -50.48 -9.77
C PRO A 315 -23.59 -51.84 -9.79
#